data_6f12d929bfad801e3d6a0f24d2c15bab
#
_entry.id   6f12d929bfad801e3d6a0f24d2c15bab
#
_cell.length_a   1.000
_cell.length_b   1.000
_cell.length_c   1.000
_cell.angle_alpha   90.00
_cell.angle_beta   90.00
_cell.angle_gamma   90.00
#
_symmetry.space_group_name_H-M   'P 1'
#
loop_
_entity.id
_entity.type
_entity.pdbx_description
1 polymer ?
#
loop_
_entity_poly.entity_id
_entity_poly.type
_entity_poly.pdbx_seq_one_letter_code
_entity_poly.pdbx_strand_id
1 'polypeptide(L)'
;MAKKGVVTMLGPRIAALRRHAGMNQAELASKLRISPSTVGMYEQGRREPPVETVVALAQLFGVSTDYLLTGHPSQQERSGLEAILLERIDAADKRLEHRPDRPFTRQELAALFAAVLLEP
;
A
#
# COMPACT_ATOMS: atom_id res chain seq x y z
N MET A 1 -13.75 13.63 19.37
CA MET A 1 -12.38 13.21 19.42
C MET A 1 -11.71 13.37 18.08
N ALA A 2 -11.16 14.52 17.89
CA ALA A 2 -10.53 14.91 16.65
C ALA A 2 -9.37 14.00 16.25
N LYS A 3 -8.77 13.35 17.21
CA LYS A 3 -7.59 12.49 16.97
C LYS A 3 -7.87 11.28 16.12
N LYS A 4 -9.11 10.89 15.95
CA LYS A 4 -9.47 9.66 15.25
C LYS A 4 -9.42 9.77 13.73
N GLY A 5 -9.18 10.97 13.19
CA GLY A 5 -9.23 11.16 11.75
C GLY A 5 -8.12 10.45 11.00
N VAL A 6 -6.87 10.64 11.40
CA VAL A 6 -5.71 10.18 10.64
C VAL A 6 -5.27 8.78 11.07
N VAL A 7 -5.22 8.52 12.38
CA VAL A 7 -4.62 7.29 12.92
C VAL A 7 -5.65 6.18 13.13
N THR A 8 -6.93 6.47 13.00
CA THR A 8 -8.02 5.54 13.26
C THR A 8 -7.92 4.26 12.42
N MET A 9 -7.42 4.34 11.21
CA MET A 9 -7.34 3.21 10.29
C MET A 9 -5.99 2.48 10.35
N LEU A 10 -5.11 2.85 11.26
CA LEU A 10 -3.81 2.20 11.37
C LEU A 10 -3.95 0.71 11.70
N GLY A 11 -4.78 0.37 12.68
CA GLY A 11 -4.98 -1.03 13.08
C GLY A 11 -5.47 -1.91 11.94
N PRO A 12 -6.59 -1.56 11.30
CA PRO A 12 -7.06 -2.32 10.13
C PRO A 12 -6.04 -2.40 9.01
N ARG A 13 -5.24 -1.37 8.81
CA ARG A 13 -4.20 -1.36 7.78
C ARG A 13 -3.08 -2.33 8.11
N ILE A 14 -2.65 -2.38 9.38
CA ILE A 14 -1.68 -3.36 9.83
C ILE A 14 -2.22 -4.78 9.59
N ALA A 15 -3.47 -5.03 9.95
CA ALA A 15 -4.10 -6.33 9.75
C ALA A 15 -4.14 -6.71 8.27
N ALA A 16 -4.51 -5.77 7.40
CA ALA A 16 -4.57 -5.99 5.97
C ALA A 16 -3.19 -6.33 5.39
N LEU A 17 -2.18 -5.57 5.76
CA LEU A 17 -0.80 -5.83 5.31
C LEU A 17 -0.30 -7.18 5.79
N ARG A 18 -0.58 -7.51 7.04
CA ARG A 18 -0.21 -8.81 7.61
C ARG A 18 -0.83 -9.96 6.83
N ARG A 19 -2.13 -9.90 6.60
CA ARG A 19 -2.85 -10.94 5.85
C ARG A 19 -2.35 -11.04 4.41
N HIS A 20 -2.12 -9.92 3.80
CA HIS A 20 -1.60 -9.86 2.43
C HIS A 20 -0.21 -10.50 2.34
N ALA A 21 0.59 -10.36 3.38
CA ALA A 21 1.90 -11.00 3.47
C ALA A 21 1.82 -12.48 3.88
N GLY A 22 0.63 -13.02 4.11
CA GLY A 22 0.44 -14.41 4.49
C GLY A 22 0.84 -14.74 5.91
N MET A 23 0.87 -13.75 6.81
CA MET A 23 1.27 -13.95 8.20
C MET A 23 0.06 -13.97 9.13
N ASN A 24 0.13 -14.78 10.18
CA ASN A 24 -0.80 -14.67 11.31
C ASN A 24 -0.25 -13.68 12.34
N GLN A 25 -1.03 -13.39 13.37
CA GLN A 25 -0.64 -12.43 14.41
C GLN A 25 0.64 -12.87 15.15
N ALA A 26 0.78 -14.17 15.41
CA ALA A 26 1.94 -14.70 16.10
C ALA A 26 3.22 -14.52 15.27
N GLU A 27 3.12 -14.73 13.97
CA GLU A 27 4.26 -14.56 13.07
C GLU A 27 4.70 -13.10 13.00
N LEU A 28 3.75 -12.19 12.89
CA LEU A 28 4.06 -10.76 12.90
C LEU A 28 4.68 -10.35 14.24
N ALA A 29 4.10 -10.81 15.34
CA ALA A 29 4.62 -10.54 16.70
C ALA A 29 6.05 -11.00 16.83
N SER A 30 6.36 -12.19 16.33
CA SER A 30 7.72 -12.73 16.37
C SER A 30 8.71 -11.82 15.62
N LYS A 31 8.32 -11.33 14.46
CA LYS A 31 9.17 -10.44 13.67
C LYS A 31 9.39 -9.09 14.33
N LEU A 32 8.40 -8.61 15.08
CA LEU A 32 8.48 -7.35 15.80
C LEU A 32 9.02 -7.50 17.20
N ARG A 33 9.24 -8.75 17.66
CA ARG A 33 9.70 -9.06 19.03
C ARG A 33 8.75 -8.55 20.10
N ILE A 34 7.46 -8.72 19.87
CA ILE A 34 6.39 -8.39 20.80
C ILE A 34 5.45 -9.60 20.93
N SER A 35 4.49 -9.51 21.84
CA SER A 35 3.53 -10.60 22.02
C SER A 35 2.44 -10.57 20.94
N PRO A 36 1.86 -11.74 20.60
CA PRO A 36 0.71 -11.77 19.68
C PRO A 36 -0.48 -10.95 20.17
N SER A 37 -0.70 -10.90 21.48
CA SER A 37 -1.79 -10.10 22.04
C SER A 37 -1.55 -8.59 21.83
N THR A 38 -0.30 -8.16 21.82
CA THR A 38 0.05 -6.76 21.51
C THR A 38 -0.28 -6.44 20.06
N VAL A 39 0.04 -7.35 19.12
CA VAL A 39 -0.35 -7.19 17.72
C VAL A 39 -1.87 -7.08 17.62
N GLY A 40 -2.60 -7.94 18.30
CA GLY A 40 -4.06 -7.90 18.31
C GLY A 40 -4.60 -6.57 18.82
N MET A 41 -3.99 -6.03 19.88
CA MET A 41 -4.39 -4.71 20.39
C MET A 41 -4.15 -3.59 19.38
N TYR A 42 -3.04 -3.63 18.69
CA TYR A 42 -2.75 -2.65 17.63
C TYR A 42 -3.80 -2.75 16.50
N GLU A 43 -4.09 -3.98 16.06
CA GLU A 43 -5.04 -4.20 14.96
C GLU A 43 -6.46 -3.77 15.33
N GLN A 44 -6.83 -3.90 16.61
CA GLN A 44 -8.14 -3.52 17.11
C GLN A 44 -8.24 -2.03 17.49
N GLY A 45 -7.13 -1.31 17.43
CA GLY A 45 -7.10 0.09 17.81
C GLY A 45 -7.16 0.33 19.31
N ARG A 46 -6.94 -0.69 20.11
CA ARG A 46 -6.93 -0.59 21.58
C ARG A 46 -5.65 0.01 22.13
N ARG A 47 -4.60 -0.08 21.35
CA ARG A 47 -3.29 0.44 21.70
C ARG A 47 -2.62 0.96 20.46
N GLU A 48 -1.95 2.10 20.55
CA GLU A 48 -1.17 2.64 19.45
C GLU A 48 0.26 2.11 19.51
N PRO A 49 0.82 1.65 18.38
CA PRO A 49 2.22 1.24 18.37
C PRO A 49 3.13 2.47 18.58
N PRO A 50 4.21 2.31 19.34
CA PRO A 50 5.20 3.39 19.43
C PRO A 50 5.89 3.62 18.08
N VAL A 51 6.58 4.76 17.98
CA VAL A 51 7.22 5.18 16.72
C VAL A 51 8.16 4.09 16.19
N GLU A 52 8.95 3.48 17.06
CA GLU A 52 9.89 2.42 16.66
C GLU A 52 9.17 1.25 16.02
N THR A 53 8.02 0.89 16.54
CA THR A 53 7.20 -0.20 16.00
C THR A 53 6.60 0.19 14.65
N VAL A 54 6.16 1.43 14.50
CA VAL A 54 5.64 1.94 13.22
C VAL A 54 6.72 1.87 12.15
N VAL A 55 7.93 2.30 12.47
CA VAL A 55 9.07 2.24 11.55
C VAL A 55 9.39 0.79 11.19
N ALA A 56 9.39 -0.10 12.17
CA ALA A 56 9.67 -1.53 11.94
C ALA A 56 8.60 -2.16 11.05
N LEU A 57 7.34 -1.81 11.25
CA LEU A 57 6.24 -2.29 10.40
C LEU A 57 6.40 -1.80 8.97
N ALA A 58 6.74 -0.54 8.80
CA ALA A 58 6.96 0.03 7.48
C ALA A 58 8.07 -0.71 6.74
N GLN A 59 9.18 -0.96 7.41
CA GLN A 59 10.30 -1.68 6.83
C GLN A 59 9.94 -3.13 6.52
N LEU A 60 9.24 -3.78 7.43
CA LEU A 60 8.84 -5.17 7.25
C LEU A 60 7.92 -5.37 6.06
N PHE A 61 6.96 -4.47 5.88
CA PHE A 61 5.98 -4.57 4.79
C PHE A 61 6.41 -3.85 3.51
N GLY A 62 7.57 -3.18 3.53
CA GLY A 62 8.05 -2.46 2.36
C GLY A 62 7.18 -1.27 1.96
N VAL A 63 6.59 -0.60 2.94
CA VAL A 63 5.76 0.59 2.74
C VAL A 63 6.34 1.75 3.53
N SER A 64 5.90 2.97 3.23
CA SER A 64 6.33 4.13 4.00
C SER A 64 5.56 4.24 5.31
N THR A 65 6.14 4.95 6.27
CA THR A 65 5.42 5.31 7.50
C THR A 65 4.22 6.19 7.17
N ASP A 66 4.32 7.05 6.14
CA ASP A 66 3.20 7.86 5.67
C ASP A 66 2.02 6.99 5.26
N TYR A 67 2.29 5.94 4.47
CA TYR A 67 1.24 5.03 4.07
C TYR A 67 0.60 4.34 5.27
N LEU A 68 1.41 3.84 6.20
CA LEU A 68 0.90 3.19 7.41
C LEU A 68 -0.02 4.11 8.19
N LEU A 69 0.39 5.35 8.39
CA LEU A 69 -0.32 6.30 9.24
C LEU A 69 -1.52 6.94 8.57
N THR A 70 -1.43 7.22 7.28
CA THR A 70 -2.46 7.98 6.56
C THR A 70 -3.22 7.18 5.53
N GLY A 71 -2.69 6.04 5.10
CA GLY A 71 -3.25 5.27 3.99
C GLY A 71 -2.92 5.85 2.61
N HIS A 72 -2.08 6.86 2.57
CA HIS A 72 -1.65 7.49 1.31
C HIS A 72 -0.16 7.30 1.13
N PRO A 73 0.29 7.00 -0.10
CA PRO A 73 1.72 6.89 -0.35
C PRO A 73 2.41 8.23 -0.12
N SER A 74 3.70 8.18 0.21
CA SER A 74 4.51 9.38 0.34
C SER A 74 4.66 10.08 -1.00
N GLN A 75 5.11 11.34 -0.97
CA GLN A 75 5.38 12.09 -2.19
C GLN A 75 6.37 11.35 -3.09
N GLN A 76 7.40 10.78 -2.49
CA GLN A 76 8.41 9.99 -3.22
C GLN A 76 7.82 8.75 -3.86
N GLU A 77 6.97 8.02 -3.13
CA GLU A 77 6.31 6.84 -3.65
C GLU A 77 5.40 7.20 -4.83
N ARG A 78 4.66 8.30 -4.71
CA ARG A 78 3.79 8.78 -5.79
C ARG A 78 4.59 9.13 -7.04
N SER A 79 5.67 9.85 -6.88
CA SER A 79 6.52 10.25 -8.00
C SER A 79 7.12 9.04 -8.70
N GLY A 80 7.61 8.07 -7.92
CA GLY A 80 8.14 6.83 -8.46
C GLY A 80 7.10 6.01 -9.20
N LEU A 81 5.91 5.89 -8.63
CA LEU A 81 4.82 5.15 -9.25
C LEU A 81 4.33 5.83 -10.52
N GLU A 82 4.19 7.15 -10.50
CA GLU A 82 3.81 7.93 -11.68
C GLU A 82 4.81 7.76 -12.82
N ALA A 83 6.10 7.80 -12.50
CA ALA A 83 7.14 7.58 -13.51
C ALA A 83 7.04 6.19 -14.13
N ILE A 84 6.84 5.16 -13.32
CA ILE A 84 6.68 3.80 -13.79
C ILE A 84 5.43 3.66 -14.67
N LEU A 85 4.32 4.25 -14.24
CA LEU A 85 3.07 4.21 -15.00
C LEU A 85 3.21 4.90 -16.35
N LEU A 86 3.84 6.07 -16.38
CA LEU A 86 4.07 6.82 -17.62
C LEU A 86 4.95 6.03 -18.57
N GLU A 87 6.01 5.43 -18.07
CA GLU A 87 6.92 4.60 -18.87
C GLU A 87 6.18 3.40 -19.50
N ARG A 88 5.36 2.72 -18.71
CA ARG A 88 4.60 1.55 -19.19
C ARG A 88 3.50 1.93 -20.17
N ILE A 89 2.85 3.05 -19.96
CA ILE A 89 1.84 3.57 -20.89
C ILE A 89 2.50 3.89 -22.24
N ASP A 90 3.65 4.55 -22.21
CA ASP A 90 4.40 4.89 -23.42
C ASP A 90 4.84 3.63 -24.18
N ALA A 91 5.31 2.61 -23.47
CA ALA A 91 5.68 1.34 -24.08
C ALA A 91 4.47 0.62 -24.69
N ALA A 92 3.31 0.69 -24.03
CA ALA A 92 2.06 0.13 -24.54
C ALA A 92 1.61 0.86 -25.82
N ASP A 93 1.73 2.18 -25.84
CA ASP A 93 1.44 2.99 -27.01
C ASP A 93 2.26 2.58 -28.24
N LYS A 94 3.53 2.30 -28.02
CA LYS A 94 4.42 1.86 -29.10
C LYS A 94 4.05 0.49 -29.66
N ARG A 95 3.41 -0.34 -28.85
CA ARG A 95 2.94 -1.67 -29.29
C ARG A 95 1.64 -1.61 -30.07
N LEU A 96 0.89 -0.52 -29.90
CA LEU A 96 -0.37 -0.31 -30.60
C LEU A 96 -0.08 0.45 -31.89
N GLU A 97 0.03 -0.27 -33.00
CA GLU A 97 0.29 0.32 -34.31
C GLU A 97 -0.81 1.28 -34.76
N HIS A 98 -1.98 1.18 -34.17
CA HIS A 98 -3.13 2.04 -34.51
C HIS A 98 -3.68 2.70 -33.26
N ARG A 99 -3.28 3.93 -33.06
CA ARG A 99 -3.92 4.79 -32.08
C ARG A 99 -5.27 5.25 -32.63
N PRO A 100 -6.35 5.09 -31.87
CA PRO A 100 -7.60 5.72 -32.29
C PRO A 100 -7.43 7.24 -32.23
N ASP A 101 -7.99 7.92 -33.23
CA ASP A 101 -7.99 9.38 -33.27
C ASP A 101 -8.96 10.01 -32.28
N ARG A 102 -9.27 9.31 -31.23
CA ARG A 102 -10.22 9.70 -30.19
C ARG A 102 -9.65 9.42 -28.81
N PRO A 103 -10.13 10.07 -27.75
CA PRO A 103 -9.72 9.74 -26.39
C PRO A 103 -10.04 8.28 -26.08
N PHE A 104 -9.23 7.68 -25.22
CA PHE A 104 -9.49 6.33 -24.75
C PHE A 104 -10.82 6.25 -24.02
N THR A 105 -11.56 5.18 -24.23
CA THR A 105 -12.76 4.88 -23.46
C THR A 105 -12.36 4.43 -22.05
N ARG A 106 -13.35 4.43 -21.15
CA ARG A 106 -13.11 3.94 -19.77
C ARG A 106 -12.65 2.48 -19.79
N GLN A 107 -13.20 1.66 -20.68
CA GLN A 107 -12.81 0.25 -20.79
C GLN A 107 -11.38 0.11 -21.31
N GLU A 108 -10.99 0.90 -22.26
CA GLU A 108 -9.63 0.90 -22.79
C GLU A 108 -8.63 1.34 -21.72
N LEU A 109 -8.95 2.40 -20.96
CA LEU A 109 -8.11 2.85 -19.86
C LEU A 109 -8.01 1.78 -18.77
N ALA A 110 -9.13 1.16 -18.43
CA ALA A 110 -9.15 0.08 -17.43
C ALA A 110 -8.27 -1.09 -17.85
N ALA A 111 -8.33 -1.46 -19.13
CA ALA A 111 -7.49 -2.52 -19.68
C ALA A 111 -6.01 -2.18 -19.64
N LEU A 112 -5.65 -0.93 -19.94
CA LEU A 112 -4.28 -0.45 -19.86
C LEU A 112 -3.77 -0.46 -18.43
N PHE A 113 -4.57 0.01 -17.48
CA PHE A 113 -4.21 -0.01 -16.07
C PHE A 113 -4.06 -1.43 -15.54
N ALA A 114 -4.96 -2.33 -15.92
CA ALA A 114 -4.88 -3.72 -15.52
C ALA A 114 -3.60 -4.37 -16.05
N ALA A 115 -3.24 -4.11 -17.30
CA ALA A 115 -2.00 -4.63 -17.89
C ALA A 115 -0.77 -4.12 -17.14
N VAL A 116 -0.76 -2.84 -16.75
CA VAL A 116 0.36 -2.24 -16.00
C VAL A 116 0.48 -2.84 -14.59
N LEU A 117 -0.65 -3.03 -13.92
CA LEU A 117 -0.67 -3.50 -12.53
C LEU A 117 -0.41 -5.00 -12.41
N LEU A 118 -0.76 -5.79 -13.42
CA LEU A 118 -0.64 -7.25 -13.38
C LEU A 118 0.66 -7.77 -13.99
N GLU A 119 1.40 -6.95 -14.69
CA GLU A 119 2.73 -7.35 -15.17
C GLU A 119 3.71 -7.43 -13.99
N PRO A 120 4.43 -8.55 -13.86
CA PRO A 120 5.46 -8.70 -12.83
C PRO A 120 6.64 -7.76 -13.03
#